data_109aa48ea8bafc014ff98fc1a5ffee01
#
_entry.id   109aa48ea8bafc014ff98fc1a5ffee01
#
_cell.length_a   1.000
_cell.length_b   1.000
_cell.length_c   1.000
_cell.angle_alpha   90.00
_cell.angle_beta   90.00
_cell.angle_gamma   90.00
#
_symmetry.space_group_name_H-M   'P 1'
#
loop_
_entity.id
_entity.type
_entity.pdbx_description
1 polymer ?
#
loop_
_entity_poly.entity_id
_entity_poly.type
_entity_poly.pdbx_seq_one_letter_code
_entity_poly.pdbx_strand_id
1 'polypeptide(L)'
;MKKRLKGFFQRLARWLNVREMRQHKVKAGVYIIIRLILVSLLTAGILKGKWENVMTCVLTLGLLMLPLFIDRKLSVALPSVLETIVVLFVFAANVMGELGAFYEKIPIWDSLLHAVNGFICAGVGFGLTDILNRSERVKLSLSPMFVCLFSFCFSMTVGVVWEFFEFGADMLFEKDMQKDTVITAIHSGLISGKPNVIMHIRDITSTVVNGENLGINGYLDIGLIDTMKDLLVNFIGAAVFDTIGWFYLKGRSAGFLRNFIPVKK
;
A
#
# COMPACT_ATOMS: atom_id res chain seq x y z
N MET A 1 -5.13 -22.56 -37.54
CA MET A 1 -5.40 -22.50 -36.09
C MET A 1 -4.13 -22.64 -35.26
N LYS A 2 -3.29 -23.67 -35.42
CA LYS A 2 -2.04 -23.94 -34.66
C LYS A 2 -1.02 -22.76 -34.66
N LYS A 3 -0.79 -22.08 -35.81
CA LYS A 3 0.16 -20.94 -35.92
C LYS A 3 -0.33 -19.70 -35.11
N ARG A 4 -1.63 -19.40 -35.10
CA ARG A 4 -2.22 -18.29 -34.33
C ARG A 4 -2.14 -18.54 -32.81
N LEU A 5 -2.45 -19.76 -32.37
CA LEU A 5 -2.28 -20.21 -30.99
C LEU A 5 -0.83 -20.13 -30.53
N LYS A 6 0.12 -20.60 -31.34
CA LYS A 6 1.55 -20.51 -31.01
C LYS A 6 2.04 -19.07 -30.90
N GLY A 7 1.56 -18.17 -31.77
CA GLY A 7 1.85 -16.73 -31.69
C GLY A 7 1.22 -16.08 -30.44
N PHE A 8 0.01 -16.48 -30.06
CA PHE A 8 -0.64 -16.01 -28.84
C PHE A 8 0.14 -16.46 -27.58
N PHE A 9 0.47 -17.73 -27.47
CA PHE A 9 1.26 -18.25 -26.34
C PHE A 9 2.66 -17.64 -26.27
N GLN A 10 3.30 -17.34 -27.39
CA GLN A 10 4.60 -16.64 -27.41
C GLN A 10 4.46 -15.17 -26.98
N ARG A 11 3.36 -14.49 -27.30
CA ARG A 11 3.07 -13.14 -26.81
C ARG A 11 2.76 -13.17 -25.31
N LEU A 12 1.96 -14.13 -24.87
CA LEU A 12 1.63 -14.34 -23.47
C LEU A 12 2.88 -14.67 -22.64
N ALA A 13 3.74 -15.57 -23.12
CA ALA A 13 4.99 -15.92 -22.47
C ALA A 13 5.98 -14.74 -22.40
N ARG A 14 6.04 -13.90 -23.45
CA ARG A 14 6.80 -12.64 -23.42
C ARG A 14 6.15 -11.63 -22.47
N TRP A 15 4.83 -11.59 -22.45
CA TRP A 15 4.07 -10.69 -21.58
C TRP A 15 4.21 -11.07 -20.10
N LEU A 16 4.29 -12.36 -19.79
CA LEU A 16 4.52 -12.90 -18.45
C LEU A 16 6.00 -12.93 -18.04
N ASN A 17 6.92 -12.45 -18.89
CA ASN A 17 8.36 -12.41 -18.63
C ASN A 17 8.95 -13.76 -18.17
N VAL A 18 8.50 -14.85 -18.79
CA VAL A 18 8.86 -16.24 -18.43
C VAL A 18 10.37 -16.49 -18.38
N ARG A 19 11.15 -15.71 -19.14
CA ARG A 19 12.62 -15.83 -19.15
C ARG A 19 13.23 -15.35 -17.83
N GLU A 20 12.71 -14.27 -17.26
CA GLU A 20 13.14 -13.72 -15.97
C GLU A 20 12.67 -14.59 -14.79
N MET A 21 11.46 -15.16 -14.91
CA MET A 21 10.93 -16.12 -13.94
C MET A 21 11.81 -17.38 -13.83
N ARG A 22 12.47 -17.82 -14.92
CA ARG A 22 13.41 -18.95 -14.89
C ARG A 22 14.71 -18.64 -14.11
N GLN A 23 15.13 -17.39 -14.08
CA GLN A 23 16.34 -16.97 -13.36
C GLN A 23 16.10 -16.83 -11.85
N HIS A 24 14.88 -16.49 -11.43
CA HIS A 24 14.48 -16.26 -10.03
C HIS A 24 13.39 -17.24 -9.60
N LYS A 25 13.78 -18.49 -9.26
CA LYS A 25 12.85 -19.58 -8.94
C LYS A 25 11.90 -19.26 -7.78
N VAL A 26 12.40 -18.58 -6.74
CA VAL A 26 11.57 -18.19 -5.56
C VAL A 26 10.48 -17.21 -5.98
N LYS A 27 10.85 -16.13 -6.69
CA LYS A 27 9.92 -15.16 -7.26
C LYS A 27 8.85 -15.84 -8.09
N ALA A 28 9.28 -16.72 -9.03
CA ALA A 28 8.36 -17.46 -9.88
C ALA A 28 7.38 -18.33 -9.08
N GLY A 29 7.87 -19.01 -8.04
CA GLY A 29 7.05 -19.82 -7.14
C GLY A 29 5.98 -18.98 -6.43
N VAL A 30 6.37 -17.85 -5.84
CA VAL A 30 5.45 -16.91 -5.17
C VAL A 30 4.35 -16.45 -6.14
N TYR A 31 4.72 -16.00 -7.33
CA TYR A 31 3.75 -15.54 -8.35
C TYR A 31 2.75 -16.63 -8.77
N ILE A 32 3.25 -17.86 -8.96
CA ILE A 32 2.41 -18.99 -9.37
C ILE A 32 1.42 -19.33 -8.24
N ILE A 33 1.91 -19.48 -7.01
CA ILE A 33 1.10 -19.84 -5.85
C ILE A 33 -0.01 -18.78 -5.63
N ILE A 34 0.35 -17.50 -5.60
CA ILE A 34 -0.62 -16.42 -5.39
C ILE A 34 -1.69 -16.42 -6.50
N ARG A 35 -1.30 -16.59 -7.76
CA ARG A 35 -2.27 -16.65 -8.86
C ARG A 35 -3.18 -17.87 -8.79
N LEU A 36 -2.68 -19.02 -8.39
CA LEU A 36 -3.49 -20.21 -8.19
C LEU A 36 -4.52 -20.01 -7.07
N ILE A 37 -4.11 -19.41 -5.95
CA ILE A 37 -5.02 -19.05 -4.85
C ILE A 37 -6.09 -18.08 -5.36
N LEU A 38 -5.71 -17.01 -6.05
CA LEU A 38 -6.64 -16.01 -6.57
C LEU A 38 -7.64 -16.60 -7.57
N VAL A 39 -7.19 -17.45 -8.49
CA VAL A 39 -8.08 -18.13 -9.46
C VAL A 39 -9.05 -19.06 -8.73
N SER A 40 -8.59 -19.76 -7.70
CA SER A 40 -9.44 -20.64 -6.88
C SER A 40 -10.51 -19.83 -6.12
N LEU A 41 -10.11 -18.71 -5.49
CA LEU A 41 -11.02 -17.80 -4.77
C LEU A 41 -12.01 -17.12 -5.72
N LEU A 42 -11.55 -16.69 -6.89
CA LEU A 42 -12.38 -16.10 -7.94
C LEU A 42 -13.47 -17.10 -8.38
N THR A 43 -13.06 -18.32 -8.68
CA THR A 43 -14.00 -19.38 -9.09
C THR A 43 -15.00 -19.69 -7.99
N ALA A 44 -14.53 -19.81 -6.74
CA ALA A 44 -15.42 -20.04 -5.59
C ALA A 44 -16.39 -18.87 -5.36
N GLY A 45 -15.93 -17.61 -5.56
CA GLY A 45 -16.75 -16.41 -5.48
C GLY A 45 -17.88 -16.41 -6.52
N ILE A 46 -17.55 -16.71 -7.78
CA ILE A 46 -18.54 -16.82 -8.87
C ILE A 46 -19.58 -17.90 -8.55
N LEU A 47 -19.14 -19.10 -8.16
CA LEU A 47 -20.04 -20.22 -7.86
C LEU A 47 -20.97 -19.94 -6.67
N LYS A 48 -20.52 -19.14 -5.71
CA LYS A 48 -21.30 -18.77 -4.51
C LYS A 48 -22.06 -17.47 -4.65
N GLY A 49 -21.99 -16.78 -5.79
CA GLY A 49 -22.62 -15.47 -6.03
C GLY A 49 -22.05 -14.34 -5.18
N LYS A 50 -20.84 -14.47 -4.62
CA LYS A 50 -20.18 -13.44 -3.80
C LYS A 50 -19.41 -12.46 -4.69
N TRP A 51 -20.12 -11.51 -5.28
CA TRP A 51 -19.58 -10.58 -6.27
C TRP A 51 -18.51 -9.64 -5.72
N GLU A 52 -18.58 -9.27 -4.44
CA GLU A 52 -17.52 -8.47 -3.80
C GLU A 52 -16.19 -9.21 -3.81
N ASN A 53 -16.18 -10.49 -3.42
CA ASN A 53 -14.98 -11.32 -3.45
C ASN A 53 -14.42 -11.48 -4.89
N VAL A 54 -15.33 -11.58 -5.88
CA VAL A 54 -14.94 -11.64 -7.31
C VAL A 54 -14.22 -10.35 -7.71
N MET A 55 -14.78 -9.19 -7.35
CA MET A 55 -14.18 -7.89 -7.66
C MET A 55 -12.82 -7.72 -7.00
N THR A 56 -12.69 -8.07 -5.73
CA THR A 56 -11.40 -8.04 -4.99
C THR A 56 -10.36 -8.94 -5.66
N CYS A 57 -10.72 -10.14 -6.08
CA CYS A 57 -9.81 -11.04 -6.81
C CYS A 57 -9.38 -10.46 -8.17
N VAL A 58 -10.31 -9.87 -8.93
CA VAL A 58 -10.01 -9.23 -10.22
C VAL A 58 -9.09 -8.02 -10.04
N LEU A 59 -9.39 -7.16 -9.07
CA LEU A 59 -8.55 -6.02 -8.71
C LEU A 59 -7.13 -6.48 -8.33
N THR A 60 -7.03 -7.48 -7.45
CA THR A 60 -5.75 -8.04 -7.02
C THR A 60 -4.94 -8.59 -8.20
N LEU A 61 -5.58 -9.34 -9.11
CA LEU A 61 -4.93 -9.84 -10.34
C LEU A 61 -4.43 -8.69 -11.22
N GLY A 62 -5.17 -7.59 -11.29
CA GLY A 62 -4.77 -6.36 -11.99
C GLY A 62 -3.55 -5.70 -11.33
N LEU A 63 -3.57 -5.53 -10.00
CA LEU A 63 -2.47 -4.94 -9.23
C LEU A 63 -1.18 -5.77 -9.31
N LEU A 64 -1.29 -7.11 -9.39
CA LEU A 64 -0.14 -7.99 -9.62
C LEU A 64 0.52 -7.79 -11.00
N MET A 65 -0.10 -7.04 -11.91
CA MET A 65 0.50 -6.64 -13.18
C MET A 65 1.30 -5.32 -13.08
N LEU A 66 1.14 -4.57 -11.98
CA LEU A 66 1.76 -3.25 -11.79
C LEU A 66 3.30 -3.30 -11.91
N PRO A 67 4.04 -4.24 -11.30
CA PRO A 67 5.48 -4.34 -11.46
C PRO A 67 5.91 -4.52 -12.93
N LEU A 68 5.19 -5.35 -13.68
CA LEU A 68 5.44 -5.58 -15.11
C LEU A 68 5.15 -4.33 -15.96
N PHE A 69 4.15 -3.55 -15.58
CA PHE A 69 3.81 -2.29 -16.24
C PHE A 69 4.91 -1.24 -16.03
N ILE A 70 5.35 -1.08 -14.78
CA ILE A 70 6.45 -0.18 -14.40
C ILE A 70 7.71 -0.55 -15.19
N ASP A 71 8.08 -1.82 -15.17
CA ASP A 71 9.26 -2.33 -15.84
C ASP A 71 9.28 -2.04 -17.35
N ARG A 72 8.12 -2.15 -18.01
CA ARG A 72 8.00 -1.96 -19.46
C ARG A 72 7.81 -0.53 -19.91
N LYS A 73 7.07 0.26 -19.14
CA LYS A 73 6.69 1.62 -19.55
C LYS A 73 7.67 2.68 -19.06
N LEU A 74 8.22 2.50 -17.87
CA LEU A 74 9.12 3.48 -17.27
C LEU A 74 10.59 3.15 -17.51
N SER A 75 10.93 2.02 -18.18
CA SER A 75 12.31 1.57 -18.38
C SER A 75 13.11 1.50 -17.08
N VAL A 76 12.43 1.16 -15.99
CA VAL A 76 12.97 1.00 -14.66
C VAL A 76 12.88 -0.46 -14.27
N ALA A 77 14.02 -1.08 -13.95
CA ALA A 77 14.05 -2.46 -13.45
C ALA A 77 13.80 -2.46 -11.93
N LEU A 78 12.74 -3.11 -11.51
CA LEU A 78 12.53 -3.37 -10.09
C LEU A 78 13.40 -4.56 -9.65
N PRO A 79 14.19 -4.43 -8.57
CA PRO A 79 14.92 -5.57 -8.02
C PRO A 79 13.96 -6.71 -7.64
N SER A 80 14.38 -7.95 -7.86
CA SER A 80 13.53 -9.13 -7.61
C SER A 80 12.97 -9.23 -6.20
N VAL A 81 13.73 -8.74 -5.21
CA VAL A 81 13.30 -8.72 -3.81
C VAL A 81 12.18 -7.70 -3.62
N LEU A 82 12.36 -6.46 -4.09
CA LEU A 82 11.33 -5.42 -4.01
C LEU A 82 10.05 -5.86 -4.72
N GLU A 83 10.17 -6.40 -5.92
CA GLU A 83 9.02 -6.89 -6.68
C GLU A 83 8.28 -8.02 -5.94
N THR A 84 9.02 -8.94 -5.30
CA THR A 84 8.42 -10.02 -4.51
C THR A 84 7.68 -9.45 -3.30
N ILE A 85 8.26 -8.46 -2.61
CA ILE A 85 7.63 -7.79 -1.46
C ILE A 85 6.35 -7.06 -1.89
N VAL A 86 6.37 -6.33 -3.00
CA VAL A 86 5.18 -5.66 -3.53
C VAL A 86 4.06 -6.67 -3.83
N VAL A 87 4.40 -7.81 -4.43
CA VAL A 87 3.42 -8.89 -4.71
C VAL A 87 2.85 -9.48 -3.43
N LEU A 88 3.68 -9.75 -2.44
CA LEU A 88 3.25 -10.23 -1.13
C LEU A 88 2.41 -9.18 -0.39
N PHE A 89 2.78 -7.92 -0.48
CA PHE A 89 2.03 -6.80 0.07
C PHE A 89 0.62 -6.71 -0.53
N VAL A 90 0.51 -6.72 -1.86
CA VAL A 90 -0.79 -6.69 -2.56
C VAL A 90 -1.66 -7.90 -2.17
N PHE A 91 -1.05 -9.09 -2.04
CA PHE A 91 -1.75 -10.29 -1.57
C PHE A 91 -2.19 -10.15 -0.11
N ALA A 92 -1.32 -9.66 0.75
CA ALA A 92 -1.61 -9.45 2.17
C ALA A 92 -2.76 -8.45 2.38
N ALA A 93 -2.73 -7.32 1.67
CA ALA A 93 -3.77 -6.30 1.76
C ALA A 93 -5.13 -6.81 1.27
N ASN A 94 -5.19 -7.32 0.04
CA ASN A 94 -6.48 -7.65 -0.57
C ASN A 94 -7.00 -9.04 -0.19
N VAL A 95 -6.13 -10.06 -0.18
CA VAL A 95 -6.61 -11.44 0.06
C VAL A 95 -6.66 -11.77 1.54
N MET A 96 -5.59 -11.50 2.27
CA MET A 96 -5.60 -11.76 3.72
C MET A 96 -6.40 -10.70 4.46
N GLY A 97 -6.23 -9.42 4.11
CA GLY A 97 -6.94 -8.29 4.69
C GLY A 97 -8.44 -8.40 4.48
N GLU A 98 -8.89 -8.26 3.24
CA GLU A 98 -10.30 -8.24 2.88
C GLU A 98 -10.96 -9.64 2.93
N LEU A 99 -10.52 -10.58 2.09
CA LEU A 99 -11.17 -11.89 1.98
C LEU A 99 -10.93 -12.77 3.20
N GLY A 100 -9.81 -12.62 3.88
CA GLY A 100 -9.45 -13.32 5.13
C GLY A 100 -9.99 -12.64 6.38
N ALA A 101 -10.51 -11.41 6.25
CA ALA A 101 -10.95 -10.54 7.34
C ALA A 101 -9.84 -10.28 8.38
N PHE A 102 -8.58 -10.09 7.94
CA PHE A 102 -7.46 -9.82 8.85
C PHE A 102 -7.52 -8.40 9.38
N TYR A 103 -8.10 -7.46 8.67
CA TYR A 103 -8.36 -6.12 9.18
C TYR A 103 -9.24 -6.11 10.43
N GLU A 104 -10.18 -7.08 10.53
CA GLU A 104 -11.06 -7.22 11.69
C GLU A 104 -10.46 -8.11 12.79
N LYS A 105 -9.72 -9.17 12.41
CA LYS A 105 -9.21 -10.20 13.32
C LYS A 105 -7.88 -9.84 13.97
N ILE A 106 -7.07 -9.03 13.32
CA ILE A 106 -5.70 -8.71 13.73
C ILE A 106 -5.56 -7.18 13.86
N PRO A 107 -5.67 -6.63 15.07
CA PRO A 107 -5.72 -5.17 15.28
C PRO A 107 -4.54 -4.37 14.73
N ILE A 108 -3.38 -5.02 14.54
CA ILE A 108 -2.17 -4.37 14.01
C ILE A 108 -2.00 -4.57 12.50
N TRP A 109 -2.93 -5.29 11.83
CA TRP A 109 -2.74 -5.70 10.44
C TRP A 109 -2.61 -4.51 9.50
N ASP A 110 -3.52 -3.59 9.62
CA ASP A 110 -3.56 -2.36 8.83
C ASP A 110 -2.32 -1.50 9.05
N SER A 111 -2.01 -1.17 10.30
CA SER A 111 -0.80 -0.43 10.66
C SER A 111 0.49 -1.08 10.15
N LEU A 112 0.57 -2.42 10.15
CA LEU A 112 1.71 -3.13 9.58
C LEU A 112 1.81 -2.90 8.06
N LEU A 113 0.68 -2.94 7.36
CA LEU A 113 0.64 -2.69 5.92
C LEU A 113 1.03 -1.24 5.61
N HIS A 114 0.54 -0.26 6.35
CA HIS A 114 0.93 1.14 6.18
C HIS A 114 2.42 1.38 6.47
N ALA A 115 2.99 0.76 7.49
CA ALA A 115 4.43 0.83 7.77
C ALA A 115 5.27 0.22 6.63
N VAL A 116 4.86 -0.95 6.11
CA VAL A 116 5.51 -1.60 4.97
C VAL A 116 5.35 -0.77 3.70
N ASN A 117 4.18 -0.18 3.47
CA ASN A 117 3.94 0.74 2.35
C ASN A 117 4.89 1.93 2.41
N GLY A 118 5.01 2.57 3.59
CA GLY A 118 5.94 3.68 3.80
C GLY A 118 7.37 3.33 3.44
N PHE A 119 7.83 2.17 3.89
CA PHE A 119 9.17 1.66 3.58
C PHE A 119 9.37 1.38 2.08
N ILE A 120 8.42 0.70 1.43
CA ILE A 120 8.49 0.37 -0.02
C ILE A 120 8.47 1.64 -0.87
N CYS A 121 7.54 2.55 -0.59
CA CYS A 121 7.38 3.79 -1.35
C CYS A 121 8.59 4.71 -1.19
N ALA A 122 9.19 4.77 -0.01
CA ALA A 122 10.46 5.47 0.18
C ALA A 122 11.57 4.83 -0.68
N GLY A 123 11.65 3.50 -0.73
CA GLY A 123 12.60 2.81 -1.61
C GLY A 123 12.41 3.15 -3.10
N VAL A 124 11.17 3.27 -3.54
CA VAL A 124 10.84 3.70 -4.91
C VAL A 124 11.28 5.15 -5.15
N GLY A 125 10.92 6.08 -4.26
CA GLY A 125 11.31 7.49 -4.34
C GLY A 125 12.83 7.69 -4.35
N PHE A 126 13.53 6.93 -3.51
CA PHE A 126 14.99 6.90 -3.46
C PHE A 126 15.58 6.44 -4.80
N GLY A 127 15.07 5.34 -5.36
CA GLY A 127 15.53 4.82 -6.65
C GLY A 127 15.27 5.79 -7.81
N LEU A 128 14.14 6.50 -7.82
CA LEU A 128 13.84 7.51 -8.82
C LEU A 128 14.86 8.66 -8.78
N THR A 129 15.19 9.15 -7.58
CA THR A 129 16.21 10.19 -7.42
C THR A 129 17.62 9.70 -7.75
N ASP A 130 17.97 8.46 -7.42
CA ASP A 130 19.28 7.89 -7.78
C ASP A 130 19.42 7.74 -9.31
N ILE A 131 18.35 7.31 -10.00
CA ILE A 131 18.32 7.25 -11.47
C ILE A 131 18.50 8.62 -12.11
N LEU A 132 17.82 9.66 -11.58
CA LEU A 132 17.97 11.04 -12.06
C LEU A 132 19.38 11.57 -11.81
N ASN A 133 19.92 11.29 -10.64
CA ASN A 133 21.25 11.76 -10.23
C ASN A 133 22.40 11.15 -11.07
N ARG A 134 22.21 9.93 -11.58
CA ARG A 134 23.18 9.24 -12.46
C ARG A 134 22.93 9.48 -13.94
N SER A 135 21.91 10.28 -14.29
CA SER A 135 21.54 10.52 -15.69
C SER A 135 22.50 11.51 -16.34
N GLU A 136 23.17 11.11 -17.41
CA GLU A 136 24.01 12.03 -18.22
C GLU A 136 23.23 13.15 -18.90
N ARG A 137 21.92 12.96 -19.09
CA ARG A 137 21.03 13.97 -19.70
C ARG A 137 20.67 15.09 -18.73
N VAL A 138 20.58 14.77 -17.46
CA VAL A 138 20.19 15.71 -16.39
C VAL A 138 21.38 15.74 -15.45
N LYS A 139 22.28 16.70 -15.64
CA LYS A 139 23.49 16.85 -14.81
C LYS A 139 23.12 17.34 -13.40
N LEU A 140 22.40 16.51 -12.63
CA LEU A 140 22.08 16.77 -11.24
C LEU A 140 23.17 16.19 -10.34
N SER A 141 23.53 16.95 -9.33
CA SER A 141 24.42 16.51 -8.24
C SER A 141 23.66 16.67 -6.93
N LEU A 142 22.70 15.77 -6.70
CA LEU A 142 21.84 15.83 -5.51
C LEU A 142 22.61 15.33 -4.28
N SER A 143 22.53 16.11 -3.21
CA SER A 143 23.12 15.71 -1.94
C SER A 143 22.40 14.49 -1.34
N PRO A 144 23.08 13.67 -0.52
CA PRO A 144 22.42 12.56 0.18
C PRO A 144 21.18 12.98 0.98
N MET A 145 21.23 14.17 1.58
CA MET A 145 20.10 14.74 2.32
C MET A 145 18.89 14.99 1.42
N PHE A 146 19.11 15.54 0.24
CA PHE A 146 18.04 15.81 -0.72
C PHE A 146 17.41 14.50 -1.23
N VAL A 147 18.23 13.47 -1.51
CA VAL A 147 17.73 12.17 -1.95
C VAL A 147 16.82 11.56 -0.89
N CYS A 148 17.22 11.55 0.38
CA CYS A 148 16.41 11.05 1.47
C CYS A 148 15.14 11.89 1.67
N LEU A 149 15.25 13.23 1.67
CA LEU A 149 14.09 14.10 1.81
C LEU A 149 13.06 13.89 0.69
N PHE A 150 13.51 13.77 -0.56
CA PHE A 150 12.62 13.49 -1.67
C PHE A 150 11.95 12.11 -1.52
N SER A 151 12.73 11.09 -1.18
CA SER A 151 12.25 9.72 -0.90
C SER A 151 11.16 9.72 0.16
N PHE A 152 11.40 10.40 1.26
CA PHE A 152 10.43 10.58 2.34
C PHE A 152 9.15 11.28 1.88
N CYS A 153 9.29 12.44 1.21
CA CYS A 153 8.13 13.19 0.70
C CYS A 153 7.34 12.37 -0.31
N PHE A 154 8.01 11.62 -1.18
CA PHE A 154 7.36 10.72 -2.14
C PHE A 154 6.52 9.67 -1.41
N SER A 155 7.08 9.00 -0.41
CA SER A 155 6.37 8.02 0.39
C SER A 155 5.15 8.60 1.11
N MET A 156 5.33 9.75 1.77
CA MET A 156 4.22 10.44 2.44
C MET A 156 3.11 10.85 1.47
N THR A 157 3.48 11.31 0.27
CA THR A 157 2.50 11.66 -0.77
C THR A 157 1.67 10.44 -1.18
N VAL A 158 2.31 9.29 -1.36
CA VAL A 158 1.59 8.04 -1.68
C VAL A 158 0.65 7.64 -0.54
N GLY A 159 1.11 7.73 0.71
CA GLY A 159 0.27 7.48 1.89
C GLY A 159 -0.96 8.40 1.93
N VAL A 160 -0.77 9.71 1.80
CA VAL A 160 -1.87 10.69 1.78
C VAL A 160 -2.86 10.44 0.64
N VAL A 161 -2.37 10.09 -0.56
CA VAL A 161 -3.25 9.76 -1.70
C VAL A 161 -4.06 8.50 -1.41
N TRP A 162 -3.49 7.55 -0.67
CA TRP A 162 -4.20 6.35 -0.25
C TRP A 162 -5.33 6.69 0.74
N GLU A 163 -5.06 7.52 1.75
CA GLU A 163 -6.08 8.02 2.69
C GLU A 163 -7.23 8.76 1.98
N PHE A 164 -6.90 9.55 0.95
CA PHE A 164 -7.94 10.17 0.12
C PHE A 164 -8.81 9.14 -0.62
N PHE A 165 -8.20 8.04 -1.04
CA PHE A 165 -8.93 6.95 -1.68
C PHE A 165 -9.86 6.25 -0.69
N GLU A 166 -9.39 5.95 0.53
CA GLU A 166 -10.20 5.33 1.59
C GLU A 166 -11.36 6.22 2.00
N PHE A 167 -11.07 7.49 2.31
CA PHE A 167 -12.11 8.48 2.59
C PHE A 167 -13.14 8.59 1.46
N GLY A 168 -12.68 8.63 0.20
CA GLY A 168 -13.56 8.68 -0.96
C GLY A 168 -14.41 7.42 -1.11
N ALA A 169 -13.87 6.25 -0.78
CA ALA A 169 -14.60 4.99 -0.82
C ALA A 169 -15.70 4.96 0.25
N ASP A 170 -15.41 5.43 1.46
CA ASP A 170 -16.37 5.49 2.55
C ASP A 170 -17.50 6.47 2.24
N MET A 171 -17.17 7.66 1.76
CA MET A 171 -18.17 8.70 1.46
C MET A 171 -19.01 8.43 0.20
N LEU A 172 -18.46 7.79 -0.83
CA LEU A 172 -19.14 7.61 -2.12
C LEU A 172 -19.77 6.21 -2.29
N PHE A 173 -19.21 5.21 -1.63
CA PHE A 173 -19.63 3.81 -1.80
C PHE A 173 -20.11 3.18 -0.50
N GLU A 174 -20.29 3.99 0.56
CA GLU A 174 -20.79 3.54 1.87
C GLU A 174 -19.95 2.35 2.39
N LYS A 175 -18.62 2.48 2.28
CA LYS A 175 -17.66 1.53 2.82
C LYS A 175 -17.23 1.96 4.22
N ASP A 176 -16.42 1.17 4.86
CA ASP A 176 -15.76 1.41 6.14
C ASP A 176 -14.29 1.01 5.98
N MET A 177 -13.56 1.75 5.12
CA MET A 177 -12.14 1.55 4.90
C MET A 177 -11.32 2.23 5.99
N GLN A 178 -11.68 3.48 6.31
CA GLN A 178 -11.15 4.19 7.47
C GLN A 178 -11.88 3.69 8.72
N LYS A 179 -11.22 2.85 9.50
CA LYS A 179 -11.84 2.12 10.62
C LYS A 179 -12.24 3.03 11.77
N ASP A 180 -13.48 2.86 12.21
CA ASP A 180 -14.03 3.60 13.31
C ASP A 180 -13.36 3.28 14.65
N THR A 181 -13.14 4.31 15.47
CA THR A 181 -12.62 4.18 16.82
C THR A 181 -13.62 4.68 17.83
N VAL A 182 -13.88 3.90 18.88
CA VAL A 182 -14.71 4.36 20.01
C VAL A 182 -13.87 5.19 20.96
N ILE A 183 -14.25 6.48 21.12
CA ILE A 183 -13.58 7.42 22.01
C ILE A 183 -14.48 7.80 23.19
N THR A 184 -13.89 8.13 24.33
CA THR A 184 -14.59 8.50 25.55
C THR A 184 -14.55 9.99 25.87
N ALA A 185 -13.88 10.77 25.03
CA ALA A 185 -13.80 12.21 25.18
C ALA A 185 -13.80 12.91 23.81
N ILE A 186 -14.51 14.03 23.75
CA ILE A 186 -14.49 14.94 22.60
C ILE A 186 -14.23 16.36 23.04
N HIS A 187 -13.53 17.11 22.20
CA HIS A 187 -13.22 18.52 22.41
C HIS A 187 -13.66 19.27 21.15
N SER A 188 -14.67 20.14 21.29
CA SER A 188 -15.27 20.78 20.13
C SER A 188 -15.58 22.27 20.39
N GLY A 189 -15.12 23.12 19.48
CA GLY A 189 -15.52 24.52 19.44
C GLY A 189 -16.94 24.70 18.87
N LEU A 190 -17.40 23.76 18.02
CA LEU A 190 -18.73 23.83 17.42
C LEU A 190 -19.86 23.74 18.47
N ILE A 191 -19.70 22.86 19.44
CA ILE A 191 -20.73 22.60 20.49
C ILE A 191 -20.79 23.73 21.51
N SER A 192 -19.73 24.53 21.69
CA SER A 192 -19.67 25.59 22.69
C SER A 192 -20.65 26.74 22.42
N GLY A 193 -21.04 26.97 21.18
CA GLY A 193 -21.86 28.11 20.74
C GLY A 193 -21.18 29.48 20.95
N LYS A 194 -19.92 29.54 21.36
CA LYS A 194 -19.16 30.77 21.61
C LYS A 194 -17.85 30.75 20.81
N PRO A 195 -17.48 31.90 20.17
CA PRO A 195 -16.19 31.98 19.46
C PRO A 195 -14.99 31.71 20.38
N ASN A 196 -14.02 30.97 19.91
CA ASN A 196 -12.75 30.64 20.60
C ASN A 196 -12.92 29.94 21.97
N VAL A 197 -14.08 29.34 22.24
CA VAL A 197 -14.32 28.52 23.42
C VAL A 197 -14.42 27.06 22.98
N ILE A 198 -13.67 26.17 23.61
CA ILE A 198 -13.71 24.72 23.35
C ILE A 198 -14.50 24.08 24.48
N MET A 199 -15.56 23.34 24.13
CA MET A 199 -16.28 22.48 25.07
C MET A 199 -15.53 21.15 25.19
N HIS A 200 -15.40 20.67 26.42
CA HIS A 200 -14.81 19.39 26.75
C HIS A 200 -15.89 18.47 27.31
N ILE A 201 -16.22 17.41 26.58
CA ILE A 201 -17.07 16.32 27.04
C ILE A 201 -16.16 15.14 27.33
N ARG A 202 -16.24 14.58 28.53
CA ARG A 202 -15.40 13.46 28.98
C ARG A 202 -16.28 12.36 29.55
N ASP A 203 -15.69 11.20 29.74
CA ASP A 203 -16.34 10.02 30.31
C ASP A 203 -17.64 9.67 29.59
N ILE A 204 -17.59 9.72 28.25
CA ILE A 204 -18.72 9.36 27.40
C ILE A 204 -18.92 7.83 27.51
N THR A 205 -20.12 7.45 27.96
CA THR A 205 -20.49 6.04 28.17
C THR A 205 -21.54 5.54 27.20
N SER A 206 -22.18 6.45 26.45
CA SER A 206 -23.18 6.08 25.44
C SER A 206 -23.34 7.18 24.39
N THR A 207 -23.76 6.79 23.20
CA THR A 207 -24.14 7.71 22.11
C THR A 207 -25.52 7.34 21.60
N VAL A 208 -26.37 8.34 21.45
CA VAL A 208 -27.75 8.22 20.96
C VAL A 208 -27.85 8.94 19.61
N VAL A 209 -28.29 8.24 18.58
CA VAL A 209 -28.52 8.80 17.24
C VAL A 209 -29.99 8.53 16.85
N ASN A 210 -30.69 9.59 16.43
CA ASN A 210 -32.12 9.51 16.07
C ASN A 210 -33.03 8.90 17.16
N GLY A 211 -32.63 9.04 18.45
CA GLY A 211 -33.36 8.48 19.57
C GLY A 211 -32.98 7.04 19.95
N GLU A 212 -32.13 6.40 19.19
CA GLU A 212 -31.65 5.04 19.47
C GLU A 212 -30.22 5.03 20.00
N ASN A 213 -29.98 4.24 21.03
CA ASN A 213 -28.64 4.06 21.58
C ASN A 213 -27.84 3.12 20.66
N LEU A 214 -26.66 3.56 20.23
CA LEU A 214 -25.79 2.77 19.36
C LEU A 214 -25.21 1.50 20.03
N GLY A 215 -25.35 1.36 21.36
CA GLY A 215 -24.83 0.20 22.09
C GLY A 215 -23.30 0.19 22.25
N ILE A 216 -22.63 1.31 21.95
CA ILE A 216 -21.19 1.50 22.14
C ILE A 216 -20.95 2.26 23.46
N ASN A 217 -19.86 1.89 24.18
CA ASN A 217 -19.49 2.55 25.43
C ASN A 217 -18.61 3.79 25.17
N GLY A 218 -19.13 4.75 24.40
CA GLY A 218 -18.39 5.94 24.01
C GLY A 218 -19.04 6.69 22.88
N TYR A 219 -18.24 7.48 22.17
CA TYR A 219 -18.60 8.22 20.97
C TYR A 219 -17.83 7.64 19.78
N LEU A 220 -18.47 7.57 18.63
CA LEU A 220 -17.85 7.01 17.42
C LEU A 220 -17.00 8.07 16.72
N ASP A 221 -15.73 7.80 16.55
CA ASP A 221 -14.85 8.53 15.63
C ASP A 221 -14.96 7.87 14.26
N ILE A 222 -15.32 8.62 13.25
CA ILE A 222 -15.56 8.12 11.90
C ILE A 222 -14.27 8.12 11.06
N GLY A 223 -13.21 7.49 11.55
CA GLY A 223 -11.99 7.23 10.78
C GLY A 223 -10.86 8.27 10.93
N LEU A 224 -11.04 9.39 11.66
CA LEU A 224 -9.96 10.38 11.83
C LEU A 224 -8.73 9.79 12.55
N ILE A 225 -8.97 9.01 13.61
CA ILE A 225 -7.88 8.40 14.39
C ILE A 225 -7.16 7.35 13.57
N ASP A 226 -7.88 6.58 12.77
CA ASP A 226 -7.32 5.57 11.89
C ASP A 226 -6.41 6.21 10.84
N THR A 227 -6.92 7.17 10.06
CA THR A 227 -6.15 7.98 9.11
C THR A 227 -4.87 8.55 9.71
N MET A 228 -4.97 9.19 10.89
CA MET A 228 -3.79 9.80 11.52
C MET A 228 -2.77 8.76 11.99
N LYS A 229 -3.24 7.63 12.49
CA LYS A 229 -2.39 6.50 12.90
C LYS A 229 -1.68 5.91 11.69
N ASP A 230 -2.37 5.71 10.57
CA ASP A 230 -1.83 5.11 9.37
C ASP A 230 -0.81 6.01 8.66
N LEU A 231 -1.08 7.30 8.61
CA LEU A 231 -0.09 8.29 8.19
C LEU A 231 1.15 8.29 9.10
N LEU A 232 0.98 8.13 10.42
CA LEU A 232 2.10 8.06 11.37
C LEU A 232 2.95 6.80 11.17
N VAL A 233 2.33 5.64 10.98
CA VAL A 233 3.09 4.40 10.77
C VAL A 233 3.73 4.36 9.38
N ASN A 234 3.08 4.94 8.36
CA ASN A 234 3.69 5.18 7.05
C ASN A 234 4.93 6.09 7.16
N PHE A 235 4.84 7.18 7.94
CA PHE A 235 5.96 8.06 8.26
C PHE A 235 7.12 7.28 8.87
N ILE A 236 6.84 6.42 9.87
CA ILE A 236 7.88 5.60 10.53
C ILE A 236 8.54 4.67 9.52
N GLY A 237 7.76 3.99 8.67
CA GLY A 237 8.27 3.11 7.62
C GLY A 237 9.22 3.84 6.66
N ALA A 238 8.81 5.03 6.20
CA ALA A 238 9.62 5.89 5.33
C ALA A 238 10.90 6.36 6.04
N ALA A 239 10.80 6.84 7.28
CA ALA A 239 11.94 7.32 8.06
C ALA A 239 12.98 6.21 8.33
N VAL A 240 12.54 4.99 8.57
CA VAL A 240 13.42 3.81 8.71
C VAL A 240 14.17 3.56 7.42
N PHE A 241 13.46 3.53 6.26
CA PHE A 241 14.12 3.36 4.97
C PHE A 241 15.16 4.45 4.71
N ASP A 242 14.80 5.72 4.90
CA ASP A 242 15.67 6.85 4.60
C ASP A 242 16.88 6.95 5.53
N THR A 243 16.71 6.56 6.79
CA THR A 243 17.85 6.45 7.72
C THR A 243 18.87 5.45 7.20
N ILE A 244 18.43 4.28 6.75
CA ILE A 244 19.30 3.26 6.17
C ILE A 244 19.87 3.76 4.84
N GLY A 245 19.08 4.43 4.00
CA GLY A 245 19.47 5.05 2.73
C GLY A 245 20.55 6.10 2.89
N TRP A 246 20.44 6.92 3.92
CA TRP A 246 21.47 7.91 4.29
C TRP A 246 22.84 7.27 4.55
N PHE A 247 22.89 6.21 5.37
CA PHE A 247 24.14 5.49 5.64
C PHE A 247 24.68 4.81 4.38
N TYR A 248 23.83 4.29 3.54
CA TYR A 248 24.20 3.72 2.24
C TYR A 248 24.90 4.76 1.35
N LEU A 249 24.31 5.94 1.19
CA LEU A 249 24.88 7.02 0.37
C LEU A 249 26.22 7.54 0.91
N LYS A 250 26.42 7.47 2.23
CA LYS A 250 27.69 7.81 2.89
C LYS A 250 28.74 6.70 2.88
N GLY A 251 28.52 5.62 2.14
CA GLY A 251 29.46 4.50 2.03
C GLY A 251 29.60 3.66 3.31
N ARG A 252 28.72 3.82 4.27
CA ARG A 252 28.71 3.06 5.54
C ARG A 252 27.81 1.83 5.44
N SER A 253 28.09 0.96 4.47
CA SER A 253 27.60 -0.42 4.38
C SER A 253 26.10 -0.66 4.62
N ALA A 254 25.29 -0.56 3.58
CA ALA A 254 23.96 -1.16 3.53
C ALA A 254 23.76 -1.83 2.18
N GLY A 255 24.64 -2.76 1.82
CA GLY A 255 24.60 -3.44 0.52
C GLY A 255 23.26 -4.13 0.24
N PHE A 256 22.47 -4.46 1.28
CA PHE A 256 21.15 -5.03 1.13
C PHE A 256 20.15 -4.04 0.48
N LEU A 257 20.35 -2.70 0.61
CA LEU A 257 19.47 -1.71 -0.02
C LEU A 257 19.45 -1.79 -1.55
N ARG A 258 20.47 -2.34 -2.17
CA ARG A 258 20.46 -2.60 -3.63
C ARG A 258 19.29 -3.48 -4.05
N ASN A 259 18.77 -4.29 -3.14
CA ASN A 259 17.62 -5.15 -3.38
C ASN A 259 16.27 -4.40 -3.35
N PHE A 260 16.27 -3.14 -2.89
CA PHE A 260 15.08 -2.30 -2.73
C PHE A 260 15.10 -1.05 -3.63
N ILE A 261 16.24 -0.74 -4.25
CA ILE A 261 16.38 0.46 -5.06
C ILE A 261 16.17 0.10 -6.53
N PRO A 262 15.13 0.63 -7.20
CA PRO A 262 14.95 0.49 -8.63
C PRO A 262 16.15 1.03 -9.41
N VAL A 263 16.49 0.39 -10.52
CA VAL A 263 17.60 0.81 -11.38
C VAL A 263 17.12 1.05 -12.80
N LYS A 264 17.79 1.97 -13.51
CA LYS A 264 17.50 2.21 -14.92
C LYS A 264 17.97 0.99 -15.74
N LYS A 265 17.13 0.59 -16.70
CA LYS A 265 17.50 -0.40 -17.74
C LYS A 265 18.44 0.14 -18.77
#